data_c76982802190a690bbdb4703151abbdc
#
_entry.id   c76982802190a690bbdb4703151abbdc
#
_cell.length_a   1.000
_cell.length_b   1.000
_cell.length_c   1.000
_cell.angle_alpha   90.00
_cell.angle_beta   90.00
_cell.angle_gamma   90.00
#
_symmetry.space_group_name_H-M   'P 1'
#
loop_
_entity.id
_entity.type
_entity.pdbx_description
1 polymer ?
#
loop_
_entity_poly.entity_id
_entity_poly.type
_entity_poly.pdbx_seq_one_letter_code
_entity_poly.pdbx_strand_id
1 'polypeptide(L)'
;MTTALLIIDVQNDIVAGMGTPERQPLIDRALDDVVARLSAVKARAHAAGIPVILVQHDGGPGDVLEKGTQGWAIRDELSPQANDIVVEKTSCDSFHETELQDRLNELAITHLVIGGCQTEYCVDTAVRHAISLGYDVTLIADGHTTGDTASLQFSDIVAHHNETLNGFRAGSTRGRTTNAADITF
;
A
#
# COMPACT_ATOMS: atom_id res chain seq x y z
N MET A 1 -18.28 3.74 11.65
CA MET A 1 -16.92 3.26 11.36
C MET A 1 -16.27 4.38 10.60
N THR A 2 -15.17 4.92 11.10
CA THR A 2 -14.45 6.02 10.44
C THR A 2 -13.32 5.41 9.60
N THR A 3 -13.33 5.63 8.30
CA THR A 3 -12.43 4.97 7.33
C THR A 3 -11.36 5.94 6.83
N ALA A 4 -10.15 5.43 6.57
CA ALA A 4 -9.13 6.11 5.78
C ALA A 4 -8.63 5.18 4.66
N LEU A 5 -8.20 5.78 3.54
CA LEU A 5 -7.46 5.10 2.47
C LEU A 5 -5.96 5.25 2.75
N LEU A 6 -5.25 4.12 2.83
CA LEU A 6 -3.81 4.06 3.02
C LEU A 6 -3.16 3.46 1.77
N ILE A 7 -2.38 4.26 1.05
CA ILE A 7 -1.63 3.83 -0.14
C ILE A 7 -0.15 3.78 0.23
N ILE A 8 0.46 2.59 0.12
CA ILE A 8 1.79 2.32 0.66
C ILE A 8 2.81 2.20 -0.48
N ASP A 9 3.85 3.05 -0.45
CA ASP A 9 5.08 2.95 -1.23
C ASP A 9 4.88 2.76 -2.76
N VAL A 10 3.88 3.44 -3.34
CA VAL A 10 3.67 3.41 -4.80
C VAL A 10 4.56 4.48 -5.45
N GLN A 11 5.86 4.15 -5.51
CA GLN A 11 6.95 5.00 -5.99
C GLN A 11 7.46 4.51 -7.35
N ASN A 12 8.16 5.38 -8.10
CA ASN A 12 8.53 5.10 -9.48
C ASN A 12 9.35 3.81 -9.62
N ASP A 13 10.37 3.61 -8.76
CA ASP A 13 11.30 2.49 -8.87
C ASP A 13 11.03 1.37 -7.83
N ILE A 14 9.84 1.34 -7.21
CA ILE A 14 9.52 0.39 -6.13
C ILE A 14 9.66 -1.10 -6.53
N VAL A 15 9.54 -1.43 -7.81
CA VAL A 15 9.72 -2.79 -8.35
C VAL A 15 10.83 -2.87 -9.39
N ALA A 16 11.66 -1.83 -9.51
CA ALA A 16 12.74 -1.78 -10.49
C ALA A 16 13.78 -2.88 -10.23
N GLY A 17 14.13 -3.64 -11.27
CA GLY A 17 15.12 -4.71 -11.18
C GLY A 17 14.68 -5.95 -10.39
N MET A 18 13.39 -6.10 -10.09
CA MET A 18 12.84 -7.23 -9.33
C MET A 18 12.38 -8.40 -10.20
N GLY A 19 12.83 -8.46 -11.43
CA GLY A 19 12.59 -9.57 -12.35
C GLY A 19 13.77 -9.81 -13.28
N THR A 20 13.77 -10.97 -13.97
CA THR A 20 14.70 -11.14 -15.09
C THR A 20 14.36 -10.16 -16.23
N PRO A 21 15.25 -9.92 -17.20
CA PRO A 21 14.95 -9.04 -18.33
C PRO A 21 13.64 -9.38 -19.06
N GLU A 22 13.29 -10.67 -19.13
CA GLU A 22 12.04 -11.14 -19.75
C GLU A 22 10.81 -10.91 -18.87
N ARG A 23 11.00 -10.90 -17.54
CA ARG A 23 9.92 -10.79 -16.56
C ARG A 23 9.64 -9.35 -16.14
N GLN A 24 10.67 -8.49 -16.13
CA GLN A 24 10.52 -7.10 -15.70
C GLN A 24 9.37 -6.36 -16.40
N PRO A 25 9.15 -6.46 -17.73
CA PRO A 25 8.01 -5.79 -18.37
C PRO A 25 6.63 -6.25 -17.88
N LEU A 26 6.52 -7.48 -17.34
CA LEU A 26 5.26 -7.97 -16.76
C LEU A 26 5.04 -7.40 -15.36
N ILE A 27 6.12 -7.26 -14.59
CA ILE A 27 6.11 -6.65 -13.26
C ILE A 27 5.77 -5.16 -13.36
N ASP A 28 6.41 -4.46 -14.30
CA ASP A 28 6.14 -3.03 -14.55
C ASP A 28 4.68 -2.80 -14.93
N ARG A 29 4.13 -3.65 -15.82
CA ARG A 29 2.71 -3.59 -16.19
C ARG A 29 1.79 -3.87 -14.99
N ALA A 30 2.15 -4.82 -14.13
CA ALA A 30 1.38 -5.10 -12.93
C ALA A 30 1.35 -3.89 -11.98
N LEU A 31 2.47 -3.17 -11.86
CA LEU A 31 2.51 -1.90 -11.13
C LEU A 31 1.62 -0.84 -11.78
N ASP A 32 1.68 -0.67 -13.11
CA ASP A 32 0.83 0.29 -13.83
C ASP A 32 -0.68 -0.01 -13.61
N ASP A 33 -1.07 -1.28 -13.65
CA ASP A 33 -2.43 -1.72 -13.39
C ASP A 33 -2.87 -1.40 -11.94
N VAL A 34 -2.00 -1.61 -10.96
CA VAL A 34 -2.24 -1.26 -9.55
C VAL A 34 -2.37 0.26 -9.39
N VAL A 35 -1.48 1.03 -10.00
CA VAL A 35 -1.52 2.50 -9.99
C VAL A 35 -2.85 3.02 -10.53
N ALA A 36 -3.31 2.50 -11.68
CA ALA A 36 -4.58 2.90 -12.27
C ALA A 36 -5.78 2.60 -11.34
N ARG A 37 -5.79 1.41 -10.71
CA ARG A 37 -6.85 1.03 -9.75
C ARG A 37 -6.82 1.89 -8.50
N LEU A 38 -5.64 2.10 -7.91
CA LEU A 38 -5.49 2.94 -6.71
C LEU A 38 -5.84 4.40 -6.97
N SER A 39 -5.50 4.93 -8.15
CA SER A 39 -5.91 6.28 -8.57
C SER A 39 -7.44 6.41 -8.63
N ALA A 40 -8.14 5.41 -9.17
CA ALA A 40 -9.60 5.38 -9.19
C ALA A 40 -10.21 5.26 -7.78
N VAL A 41 -9.61 4.45 -6.89
CA VAL A 41 -10.03 4.34 -5.47
C VAL A 41 -9.80 5.66 -4.74
N LYS A 42 -8.62 6.29 -4.94
CA LYS A 42 -8.27 7.60 -4.36
C LYS A 42 -9.27 8.69 -4.77
N ALA A 43 -9.65 8.73 -6.04
CA ALA A 43 -10.64 9.68 -6.53
C ALA A 43 -12.01 9.49 -5.86
N ARG A 44 -12.46 8.24 -5.64
CA ARG A 44 -13.69 7.95 -4.89
C ARG A 44 -13.59 8.32 -3.42
N ALA A 45 -12.44 8.06 -2.79
CA ALA A 45 -12.20 8.47 -1.40
C ALA A 45 -12.32 9.99 -1.24
N HIS A 46 -11.68 10.77 -2.13
CA HIS A 46 -11.81 12.23 -2.14
C HIS A 46 -13.26 12.69 -2.34
N ALA A 47 -13.98 12.11 -3.30
CA ALA A 47 -15.38 12.44 -3.57
C ALA A 47 -16.29 12.16 -2.35
N ALA A 48 -15.94 11.18 -1.54
CA ALA A 48 -16.66 10.81 -0.32
C ALA A 48 -16.15 11.55 0.95
N GLY A 49 -15.13 12.41 0.83
CA GLY A 49 -14.53 13.10 1.97
C GLY A 49 -13.73 12.17 2.91
N ILE A 50 -13.26 11.04 2.39
CA ILE A 50 -12.45 10.07 3.15
C ILE A 50 -11.00 10.54 3.16
N PRO A 51 -10.34 10.58 4.34
CA PRO A 51 -8.92 10.88 4.44
C PRO A 51 -8.07 9.92 3.62
N VAL A 52 -7.13 10.48 2.85
CA VAL A 52 -6.14 9.72 2.08
C VAL A 52 -4.77 9.93 2.69
N ILE A 53 -4.09 8.83 2.98
CA ILE A 53 -2.73 8.82 3.53
C ILE A 53 -1.85 8.08 2.53
N LEU A 54 -0.79 8.74 2.10
CA LEU A 54 0.24 8.19 1.22
C LEU A 54 1.48 7.90 2.07
N VAL A 55 1.89 6.66 2.13
CA VAL A 55 3.16 6.28 2.77
C VAL A 55 4.25 6.27 1.71
N GLN A 56 5.42 6.83 2.02
CA GLN A 56 6.54 6.95 1.12
C GLN A 56 7.82 6.45 1.79
N HIS A 57 8.43 5.41 1.21
CA HIS A 57 9.64 4.79 1.74
C HIS A 57 10.89 5.53 1.29
N ASP A 58 11.80 5.82 2.22
CA ASP A 58 13.17 6.26 1.97
C ASP A 58 14.11 5.08 2.19
N GLY A 59 14.71 4.57 1.12
CA GLY A 59 15.67 3.45 1.17
C GLY A 59 17.05 3.85 1.70
N GLY A 60 17.29 5.14 1.88
CA GLY A 60 18.57 5.67 2.30
C GLY A 60 19.59 5.85 1.16
N PRO A 61 20.78 6.34 1.48
CA PRO A 61 21.81 6.67 0.48
C PRO A 61 22.21 5.47 -0.39
N GLY A 62 22.14 5.66 -1.72
CA GLY A 62 22.51 4.65 -2.71
C GLY A 62 21.42 3.64 -3.07
N ASP A 63 20.27 3.69 -2.40
CA ASP A 63 19.10 2.88 -2.74
C ASP A 63 18.35 3.45 -3.96
N VAL A 64 17.63 2.61 -4.70
CA VAL A 64 16.78 3.05 -5.82
C VAL A 64 15.66 3.99 -5.36
N LEU A 65 15.29 3.92 -4.08
CA LEU A 65 14.34 4.78 -3.40
C LEU A 65 15.02 5.80 -2.47
N GLU A 66 16.26 6.20 -2.78
CA GLU A 66 16.91 7.29 -2.02
C GLU A 66 16.11 8.58 -2.13
N LYS A 67 15.80 9.18 -0.99
CA LYS A 67 14.98 10.40 -0.88
C LYS A 67 15.47 11.52 -1.80
N GLY A 68 14.56 12.10 -2.56
CA GLY A 68 14.82 13.18 -3.49
C GLY A 68 15.22 12.73 -4.91
N THR A 69 15.36 11.42 -5.16
CA THR A 69 15.58 10.89 -6.51
C THR A 69 14.25 10.74 -7.27
N GLN A 70 14.34 10.52 -8.59
CA GLN A 70 13.17 10.23 -9.40
C GLN A 70 12.53 8.89 -9.01
N GLY A 71 13.33 7.88 -8.66
CA GLY A 71 12.85 6.56 -8.22
C GLY A 71 12.05 6.63 -6.93
N TRP A 72 12.46 7.50 -6.00
CA TRP A 72 11.76 7.74 -4.74
C TRP A 72 10.41 8.46 -4.92
N ALA A 73 10.24 9.28 -5.96
CA ALA A 73 9.02 10.05 -6.14
C ALA A 73 7.79 9.14 -6.24
N ILE A 74 6.69 9.55 -5.59
CA ILE A 74 5.38 8.91 -5.75
C ILE A 74 4.97 8.99 -7.22
N ARG A 75 4.37 7.92 -7.76
CA ARG A 75 3.85 7.89 -9.12
C ARG A 75 2.92 9.08 -9.37
N ASP A 76 3.07 9.75 -10.50
CA ASP A 76 2.35 10.99 -10.84
C ASP A 76 0.84 10.85 -10.74
N GLU A 77 0.29 9.68 -11.11
CA GLU A 77 -1.14 9.38 -11.05
C GLU A 77 -1.70 9.33 -9.62
N LEU A 78 -0.81 9.22 -8.63
CA LEU A 78 -1.13 9.19 -7.20
C LEU A 78 -0.59 10.41 -6.45
N SER A 79 -0.08 11.42 -7.16
CA SER A 79 0.48 12.64 -6.55
C SER A 79 -0.40 13.18 -5.42
N PRO A 80 0.21 13.58 -4.29
CA PRO A 80 -0.55 14.13 -3.16
C PRO A 80 -1.36 15.34 -3.56
N GLN A 81 -2.61 15.41 -3.09
CA GLN A 81 -3.47 16.60 -3.19
C GLN A 81 -3.44 17.40 -1.88
N ALA A 82 -3.98 18.59 -1.87
CA ALA A 82 -3.85 19.54 -0.75
C ALA A 82 -4.29 19.00 0.63
N ASN A 83 -5.22 18.05 0.65
CA ASN A 83 -5.73 17.44 1.88
C ASN A 83 -5.18 16.04 2.15
N ASP A 84 -4.29 15.53 1.29
CA ASP A 84 -3.67 14.23 1.50
C ASP A 84 -2.57 14.35 2.55
N ILE A 85 -2.44 13.32 3.37
CA ILE A 85 -1.36 13.22 4.35
C ILE A 85 -0.26 12.37 3.74
N VAL A 86 0.98 12.85 3.78
CA VAL A 86 2.15 12.07 3.36
C VAL A 86 2.93 11.68 4.60
N VAL A 87 3.14 10.38 4.80
CA VAL A 87 3.93 9.82 5.90
C VAL A 87 5.19 9.18 5.32
N GLU A 88 6.34 9.71 5.69
CA GLU A 88 7.63 9.13 5.30
C GLU A 88 8.04 8.03 6.29
N LYS A 89 8.69 6.99 5.79
CA LYS A 89 9.24 5.90 6.60
C LYS A 89 10.57 5.41 6.07
N THR A 90 11.36 4.78 6.93
CA THR A 90 12.65 4.16 6.61
C THR A 90 12.67 2.66 6.89
N SER A 91 11.55 2.10 7.34
CA SER A 91 11.39 0.68 7.62
C SER A 91 10.26 0.06 6.80
N CYS A 92 10.19 -1.28 6.78
CA CYS A 92 9.09 -2.00 6.14
C CYS A 92 7.73 -1.67 6.77
N ASP A 93 7.70 -1.53 8.11
CA ASP A 93 6.48 -1.23 8.85
C ASP A 93 6.11 0.25 8.77
N SER A 94 4.92 0.54 8.26
CA SER A 94 4.42 1.93 8.13
C SER A 94 4.13 2.60 9.48
N PHE A 95 4.01 1.84 10.56
CA PHE A 95 3.77 2.36 11.91
C PHE A 95 5.05 2.57 12.73
N HIS A 96 6.16 1.91 12.31
CA HIS A 96 7.40 1.94 13.07
C HIS A 96 8.14 3.27 12.89
N GLU A 97 8.30 4.02 13.99
CA GLU A 97 8.99 5.31 14.04
C GLU A 97 8.45 6.34 13.02
N THR A 98 7.11 6.35 12.83
CA THR A 98 6.41 7.29 11.95
C THR A 98 5.28 8.00 12.70
N GLU A 99 4.74 9.05 12.10
CA GLU A 99 3.56 9.76 12.62
C GLU A 99 2.22 9.08 12.24
N LEU A 100 2.22 7.94 11.54
CA LEU A 100 0.99 7.32 11.01
C LEU A 100 -0.04 7.06 12.12
N GLN A 101 0.39 6.44 13.23
CA GLN A 101 -0.52 6.12 14.35
C GLN A 101 -1.17 7.39 14.94
N ASP A 102 -0.40 8.46 15.09
CA ASP A 102 -0.90 9.72 15.65
C ASP A 102 -1.92 10.36 14.69
N ARG A 103 -1.65 10.37 13.39
CA ARG A 103 -2.60 10.86 12.38
C ARG A 103 -3.91 10.07 12.36
N LEU A 104 -3.82 8.74 12.46
CA LEU A 104 -5.01 7.89 12.53
C LEU A 104 -5.83 8.15 13.80
N ASN A 105 -5.17 8.38 14.94
CA ASN A 105 -5.82 8.72 16.19
C ASN A 105 -6.49 10.10 16.15
N GLU A 106 -5.80 11.12 15.61
CA GLU A 106 -6.36 12.48 15.43
C GLU A 106 -7.64 12.46 14.58
N LEU A 107 -7.68 11.60 13.56
CA LEU A 107 -8.82 11.42 12.66
C LEU A 107 -9.87 10.44 13.21
N ALA A 108 -9.65 9.85 14.38
CA ALA A 108 -10.50 8.83 14.99
C ALA A 108 -10.81 7.66 14.04
N ILE A 109 -9.82 7.24 13.25
CA ILE A 109 -9.95 6.14 12.29
C ILE A 109 -10.12 4.81 13.02
N THR A 110 -11.00 3.96 12.52
CA THR A 110 -11.24 2.61 13.04
C THR A 110 -11.18 1.53 11.94
N HIS A 111 -11.10 1.95 10.68
CA HIS A 111 -11.02 1.06 9.53
C HIS A 111 -10.06 1.62 8.49
N LEU A 112 -9.19 0.76 7.96
CA LEU A 112 -8.25 1.10 6.90
C LEU A 112 -8.57 0.34 5.62
N VAL A 113 -8.63 1.06 4.50
CA VAL A 113 -8.60 0.47 3.16
C VAL A 113 -7.17 0.60 2.67
N ILE A 114 -6.49 -0.52 2.41
CA ILE A 114 -5.05 -0.56 2.15
C ILE A 114 -4.74 -1.11 0.76
N GLY A 115 -3.83 -0.47 0.05
CA GLY A 115 -3.21 -0.96 -1.17
C GLY A 115 -1.79 -0.40 -1.33
N GLY A 116 -1.03 -0.89 -2.31
CA GLY A 116 0.32 -0.41 -2.59
C GLY A 116 1.36 -1.49 -2.81
N CYS A 117 2.59 -1.23 -2.44
CA CYS A 117 3.78 -2.05 -2.66
C CYS A 117 4.66 -2.13 -1.40
N GLN A 118 5.47 -3.15 -1.23
CA GLN A 118 5.42 -4.43 -1.92
C GLN A 118 4.56 -5.39 -1.10
N THR A 119 3.88 -6.31 -1.79
CA THR A 119 2.87 -7.21 -1.20
C THR A 119 3.34 -7.91 0.08
N GLU A 120 4.45 -8.66 0.01
CA GLU A 120 4.98 -9.50 1.10
C GLU A 120 5.79 -8.72 2.14
N TYR A 121 6.09 -7.45 1.87
CA TYR A 121 6.86 -6.57 2.74
C TYR A 121 5.97 -5.51 3.39
N CYS A 122 5.94 -4.34 2.83
CA CYS A 122 5.29 -3.18 3.47
C CYS A 122 3.78 -3.34 3.58
N VAL A 123 3.13 -3.96 2.59
CA VAL A 123 1.66 -4.16 2.60
C VAL A 123 1.27 -5.21 3.63
N ASP A 124 1.88 -6.41 3.60
CA ASP A 124 1.60 -7.49 4.58
C ASP A 124 1.87 -7.02 6.00
N THR A 125 3.03 -6.39 6.23
CA THR A 125 3.43 -5.86 7.54
C THR A 125 2.41 -4.85 8.06
N ALA A 126 2.03 -3.86 7.25
CA ALA A 126 1.09 -2.82 7.65
C ALA A 126 -0.31 -3.39 7.94
N VAL A 127 -0.80 -4.35 7.12
CA VAL A 127 -2.10 -5.00 7.34
C VAL A 127 -2.13 -5.74 8.67
N ARG A 128 -1.12 -6.56 8.95
CA ARG A 128 -1.04 -7.33 10.20
C ARG A 128 -0.88 -6.43 11.42
N HIS A 129 -0.03 -5.41 11.31
CA HIS A 129 0.18 -4.47 12.42
C HIS A 129 -1.08 -3.64 12.69
N ALA A 130 -1.73 -3.10 11.66
CA ALA A 130 -2.99 -2.38 11.80
C ALA A 130 -4.05 -3.22 12.53
N ILE A 131 -4.24 -4.49 12.15
CA ILE A 131 -5.18 -5.40 12.80
C ILE A 131 -4.79 -5.64 14.27
N SER A 132 -3.50 -5.78 14.57
CA SER A 132 -3.00 -5.93 15.95
C SER A 132 -3.18 -4.68 16.82
N LEU A 133 -3.16 -3.49 16.18
CA LEU A 133 -3.43 -2.21 16.83
C LEU A 133 -4.93 -1.91 17.02
N GLY A 134 -5.82 -2.75 16.50
CA GLY A 134 -7.26 -2.63 16.69
C GLY A 134 -8.03 -2.02 15.53
N TYR A 135 -7.41 -1.87 14.35
CA TYR A 135 -8.11 -1.44 13.13
C TYR A 135 -8.72 -2.64 12.39
N ASP A 136 -9.95 -2.51 11.92
CA ASP A 136 -10.44 -3.36 10.82
C ASP A 136 -9.71 -2.96 9.54
N VAL A 137 -9.40 -3.95 8.68
CA VAL A 137 -8.67 -3.68 7.44
C VAL A 137 -9.39 -4.28 6.24
N THR A 138 -9.52 -3.52 5.16
CA THR A 138 -9.84 -4.01 3.83
C THR A 138 -8.61 -3.86 2.94
N LEU A 139 -7.97 -4.97 2.59
CA LEU A 139 -6.92 -4.98 1.58
C LEU A 139 -7.57 -4.96 0.19
N ILE A 140 -7.12 -4.06 -0.67
CA ILE A 140 -7.58 -3.99 -2.06
C ILE A 140 -6.91 -5.12 -2.83
N ALA A 141 -7.63 -6.21 -3.09
CA ALA A 141 -7.09 -7.48 -3.57
C ALA A 141 -6.33 -7.40 -4.91
N ASP A 142 -6.72 -6.47 -5.77
CA ASP A 142 -6.07 -6.15 -7.05
C ASP A 142 -5.39 -4.77 -7.03
N GLY A 143 -5.20 -4.20 -5.85
CA GLY A 143 -4.58 -2.90 -5.59
C GLY A 143 -3.23 -2.99 -4.89
N HIS A 144 -2.56 -4.15 -4.93
CA HIS A 144 -1.18 -4.32 -4.45
C HIS A 144 -0.39 -5.23 -5.40
N THR A 145 0.93 -5.05 -5.41
CA THR A 145 1.85 -5.85 -6.23
C THR A 145 3.26 -5.87 -5.65
N THR A 146 4.14 -6.65 -6.28
CA THR A 146 5.54 -6.83 -5.93
C THR A 146 6.34 -7.28 -7.14
N GLY A 147 7.62 -7.61 -6.96
CA GLY A 147 8.45 -8.27 -7.95
C GLY A 147 8.46 -9.80 -7.84
N ASP A 148 9.24 -10.44 -8.71
CA ASP A 148 9.51 -11.88 -8.59
C ASP A 148 10.58 -12.13 -7.53
N THR A 149 10.50 -13.27 -6.86
CA THR A 149 11.56 -13.78 -5.97
C THR A 149 12.25 -14.98 -6.62
N ALA A 150 13.29 -15.49 -5.97
CA ALA A 150 13.94 -16.72 -6.43
C ALA A 150 13.00 -17.94 -6.46
N SER A 151 11.92 -17.92 -5.69
CA SER A 151 11.02 -19.06 -5.51
C SER A 151 9.63 -18.87 -6.10
N LEU A 152 9.15 -17.62 -6.21
CA LEU A 152 7.77 -17.32 -6.58
C LEU A 152 7.71 -16.17 -7.58
N GLN A 153 6.74 -16.23 -8.46
CA GLN A 153 6.38 -15.10 -9.32
C GLN A 153 5.51 -14.10 -8.52
N PHE A 154 5.56 -12.82 -8.89
CA PHE A 154 4.79 -11.77 -8.22
C PHE A 154 3.30 -12.09 -8.12
N SER A 155 2.72 -12.72 -9.16
CA SER A 155 1.31 -13.12 -9.18
C SER A 155 0.95 -14.15 -8.11
N ASP A 156 1.86 -15.10 -7.85
CA ASP A 156 1.66 -16.12 -6.81
C ASP A 156 1.77 -15.52 -5.42
N ILE A 157 2.69 -14.56 -5.26
CA ILE A 157 2.85 -13.81 -4.00
C ILE A 157 1.59 -13.01 -3.70
N VAL A 158 1.06 -12.27 -4.68
CA VAL A 158 -0.19 -11.50 -4.53
C VAL A 158 -1.35 -12.42 -4.18
N ALA A 159 -1.53 -13.53 -4.92
CA ALA A 159 -2.60 -14.50 -4.65
C ALA A 159 -2.50 -15.10 -3.25
N HIS A 160 -1.31 -15.54 -2.84
CA HIS A 160 -1.06 -16.08 -1.50
C HIS A 160 -1.41 -15.09 -0.37
N HIS A 161 -1.01 -13.82 -0.51
CA HIS A 161 -1.29 -12.81 0.52
C HIS A 161 -2.77 -12.44 0.56
N ASN A 162 -3.46 -12.40 -0.57
CA ASN A 162 -4.90 -12.23 -0.60
C ASN A 162 -5.61 -13.34 0.18
N GLU A 163 -5.20 -14.59 0.02
CA GLU A 163 -5.77 -15.71 0.78
C GLU A 163 -5.43 -15.64 2.27
N THR A 164 -4.15 -15.38 2.59
CA THR A 164 -3.64 -15.39 3.96
C THR A 164 -4.20 -14.24 4.80
N LEU A 165 -4.35 -13.05 4.21
CA LEU A 165 -4.84 -11.86 4.91
C LEU A 165 -6.36 -11.79 4.96
N ASN A 166 -7.06 -12.51 4.09
CA ASN A 166 -8.52 -12.61 4.13
C ASN A 166 -8.98 -13.44 5.33
N GLY A 167 -9.53 -12.78 6.34
CA GLY A 167 -9.92 -13.40 7.60
C GLY A 167 -8.83 -13.45 8.67
N PHE A 168 -7.64 -12.89 8.40
CA PHE A 168 -6.63 -12.67 9.45
C PHE A 168 -7.23 -11.81 10.58
N ARG A 169 -6.96 -12.14 11.85
CA ARG A 169 -7.61 -11.48 12.98
C ARG A 169 -6.69 -11.32 14.19
N ALA A 170 -6.99 -10.27 14.96
CA ALA A 170 -6.50 -10.09 16.33
C ALA A 170 -7.68 -9.62 17.20
N GLY A 171 -8.11 -10.45 18.15
CA GLY A 171 -9.29 -10.16 18.96
C GLY A 171 -10.56 -10.00 18.10
N SER A 172 -11.18 -8.83 18.17
CA SER A 172 -12.39 -8.49 17.41
C SER A 172 -12.12 -7.93 16.01
N THR A 173 -10.91 -7.46 15.74
CA THR A 173 -10.52 -6.84 14.46
C THR A 173 -10.07 -7.88 13.44
N ARG A 174 -10.29 -7.60 12.17
CA ARG A 174 -9.99 -8.54 11.09
C ARG A 174 -9.64 -7.87 9.77
N GLY A 175 -8.87 -8.62 8.95
CA GLY A 175 -8.63 -8.33 7.55
C GLY A 175 -9.72 -8.93 6.64
N ARG A 176 -9.98 -8.23 5.55
CA ARG A 176 -10.78 -8.72 4.41
C ARG A 176 -10.06 -8.31 3.14
N THR A 177 -10.34 -9.03 2.06
CA THR A 177 -9.88 -8.65 0.72
C THR A 177 -11.07 -8.30 -0.17
N THR A 178 -10.95 -7.25 -0.95
CA THR A 178 -12.01 -6.75 -1.84
C THR A 178 -11.36 -6.10 -3.06
N ASN A 179 -11.87 -6.36 -4.27
CA ASN A 179 -11.32 -5.73 -5.48
C ASN A 179 -11.56 -4.21 -5.47
N ALA A 180 -10.67 -3.47 -6.13
CA ALA A 180 -10.75 -2.01 -6.23
C ALA A 180 -12.11 -1.51 -6.73
N ALA A 181 -12.72 -2.22 -7.70
CA ALA A 181 -14.02 -1.87 -8.26
C ALA A 181 -15.17 -1.93 -7.23
N ASP A 182 -15.06 -2.80 -6.22
CA ASP A 182 -16.08 -3.07 -5.21
C ASP A 182 -15.88 -2.26 -3.93
N ILE A 183 -14.80 -1.49 -3.82
CA ILE A 183 -14.56 -0.58 -2.69
C ILE A 183 -15.60 0.54 -2.72
N THR A 184 -16.31 0.68 -1.62
CA THR A 184 -17.26 1.77 -1.35
C THR A 184 -16.87 2.51 -0.07
N PHE A 185 -17.05 3.82 -0.05
CA PHE A 185 -16.76 4.70 1.08
C PHE A 185 -18.04 5.33 1.64
#